data_185182dfad57c4bf6847d95ac340de31
#
_entry.id   185182dfad57c4bf6847d95ac340de31
#
_cell.length_a   1.000
_cell.length_b   1.000
_cell.length_c   1.000
_cell.angle_alpha   90.00
_cell.angle_beta   90.00
_cell.angle_gamma   90.00
#
_symmetry.space_group_name_H-M   'P 1'
#
loop_
_entity.id
_entity.type
_entity.pdbx_description
1 polymer ?
#
loop_
_entity_poly.entity_id
_entity_poly.type
_entity_poly.pdbx_seq_one_letter_code
_entity_poly.pdbx_strand_id
1 'polypeptide(L)'
;MIRISAEQVAPFFRAYPFIAAAYQYGSTVRDRESPLSDLDIAILVDEKKAPIGVRLLRIELLLAYEFQKELGLPEVDLITLNHQRLAMQHTVLRTGKLIYDANPKYRIRFTQMVIQSYLDFQPTLQLIDAFHTKGRLRRCRIR
;
A
#
# COMPACT_ATOMS: atom_id res chain seq x y z
N MET A 1 8.12 -2.09 -17.18
CA MET A 1 7.12 -2.41 -16.13
C MET A 1 7.45 -3.73 -15.46
N ILE A 2 7.60 -3.70 -14.15
CA ILE A 2 7.87 -4.92 -13.38
C ILE A 2 6.56 -5.67 -13.22
N ARG A 3 6.46 -6.81 -13.84
CA ARG A 3 5.28 -7.69 -13.71
C ARG A 3 5.60 -8.79 -12.72
N ILE A 4 4.84 -8.83 -11.66
CA ILE A 4 4.94 -9.86 -10.64
C ILE A 4 3.72 -10.76 -10.76
N SER A 5 3.95 -12.06 -10.88
CA SER A 5 2.85 -13.02 -10.85
C SER A 5 2.56 -13.45 -9.42
N ALA A 6 1.31 -13.83 -9.17
CA ALA A 6 0.91 -14.36 -7.87
C ALA A 6 1.74 -15.58 -7.46
N GLU A 7 2.13 -16.41 -8.43
CA GLU A 7 2.92 -17.61 -8.18
C GLU A 7 4.33 -17.31 -7.69
N GLN A 8 4.94 -16.22 -8.18
CA GLN A 8 6.28 -15.80 -7.76
C GLN A 8 6.31 -15.32 -6.32
N VAL A 9 5.27 -14.63 -5.86
CA VAL A 9 5.23 -13.99 -4.54
C VAL A 9 4.61 -14.87 -3.46
N ALA A 10 3.76 -15.81 -3.83
CA ALA A 10 3.04 -16.65 -2.87
C ALA A 10 3.96 -17.37 -1.86
N PRO A 11 5.10 -17.96 -2.25
CA PRO A 11 5.98 -18.63 -1.30
C PRO A 11 6.48 -17.71 -0.17
N PHE A 12 6.75 -16.45 -0.47
CA PHE A 12 7.24 -15.48 0.52
C PHE A 12 6.16 -15.17 1.55
N PHE A 13 4.94 -14.90 1.08
CA PHE A 13 3.83 -14.54 1.95
C PHE A 13 3.27 -15.71 2.74
N ARG A 14 3.32 -16.92 2.22
CA ARG A 14 2.83 -18.13 2.90
C ARG A 14 3.57 -18.43 4.21
N ALA A 15 4.81 -17.97 4.33
CA ALA A 15 5.57 -18.10 5.58
C ALA A 15 4.94 -17.32 6.73
N TYR A 16 4.05 -16.36 6.42
CA TYR A 16 3.40 -15.51 7.41
C TYR A 16 1.87 -15.65 7.29
N PRO A 17 1.24 -16.57 8.05
CA PRO A 17 -0.20 -16.85 7.94
C PRO A 17 -1.11 -15.64 8.20
N PHE A 18 -0.63 -14.63 8.92
CA PHE A 18 -1.40 -13.43 9.19
C PHE A 18 -1.49 -12.48 7.99
N ILE A 19 -0.72 -12.69 6.93
CA ILE A 19 -0.83 -11.89 5.71
C ILE A 19 -2.04 -12.38 4.92
N ALA A 20 -3.09 -11.55 4.87
CA ALA A 20 -4.33 -11.87 4.20
C ALA A 20 -4.27 -11.61 2.70
N ALA A 21 -3.58 -10.54 2.29
CA ALA A 21 -3.48 -10.15 0.90
C ALA A 21 -2.26 -9.25 0.69
N ALA A 22 -1.89 -9.05 -0.57
CA ALA A 22 -0.84 -8.11 -0.94
C ALA A 22 -1.15 -7.44 -2.27
N TYR A 23 -0.76 -6.18 -2.38
CA TYR A 23 -0.99 -5.34 -3.55
C TYR A 23 0.32 -4.77 -4.05
N GLN A 24 0.46 -4.71 -5.36
CA GLN A 24 1.49 -3.91 -6.01
C GLN A 24 0.88 -2.54 -6.34
N TYR A 25 1.55 -1.46 -5.96
CA TYR A 25 1.03 -0.11 -6.16
C TYR A 25 2.15 0.85 -6.56
N GLY A 26 1.81 2.13 -6.75
CA GLY A 26 2.78 3.19 -7.00
C GLY A 26 3.15 3.36 -8.47
N SER A 27 4.32 3.90 -8.72
CA SER A 27 4.78 4.29 -10.06
C SER A 27 4.91 3.12 -11.03
N THR A 28 5.22 1.92 -10.55
CA THR A 28 5.33 0.71 -11.37
C THR A 28 4.02 0.25 -11.96
N VAL A 29 2.89 0.54 -11.29
CA VAL A 29 1.54 0.23 -11.77
C VAL A 29 1.07 1.26 -12.79
N ARG A 30 1.57 2.48 -12.71
CA ARG A 30 1.16 3.61 -13.56
C ARG A 30 1.99 3.77 -14.84
N ASP A 31 2.80 2.81 -15.21
CA ASP A 31 3.66 2.85 -16.41
C ASP A 31 4.63 4.03 -16.46
N ARG A 32 5.02 4.58 -15.35
CA ARG A 32 6.12 5.54 -15.30
C ARG A 32 7.42 4.76 -15.29
N GLU A 33 7.93 4.52 -16.48
CA GLU A 33 9.22 3.88 -16.65
C GLU A 33 10.35 4.79 -16.17
N SER A 34 10.79 4.55 -14.93
CA SER A 34 12.15 4.86 -14.53
C SER A 34 12.91 3.55 -14.46
N PRO A 35 14.08 3.43 -15.08
CA PRO A 35 14.89 2.22 -14.96
C PRO A 35 15.32 1.92 -13.51
N LEU A 36 15.12 2.89 -12.62
CA LEU A 36 15.38 2.80 -11.19
C LEU A 36 14.10 2.78 -10.35
N SER A 37 12.93 2.54 -11.00
CA SER A 37 11.68 2.54 -10.26
C SER A 37 11.64 1.39 -9.27
N ASP A 38 11.33 1.75 -8.03
CA ASP A 38 11.19 0.82 -6.92
C ASP A 38 9.94 -0.01 -7.11
N LEU A 39 9.97 -1.20 -6.56
CA LEU A 39 8.78 -2.01 -6.43
C LEU A 39 8.10 -1.64 -5.12
N ASP A 40 6.86 -1.19 -5.20
CA ASP A 40 6.06 -0.85 -4.02
C ASP A 40 5.02 -1.94 -3.76
N ILE A 41 5.08 -2.52 -2.57
CA ILE A 41 4.16 -3.57 -2.14
C ILE A 41 3.47 -3.15 -0.85
N ALA A 42 2.16 -3.34 -0.78
CA ALA A 42 1.36 -3.14 0.43
C ALA A 42 0.78 -4.49 0.87
N ILE A 43 1.10 -4.91 2.08
CA ILE A 43 0.51 -6.13 2.66
C ILE A 43 -0.69 -5.76 3.53
N LEU A 44 -1.73 -6.57 3.43
CA LEU A 44 -2.89 -6.51 4.30
C LEU A 44 -2.78 -7.62 5.32
N VAL A 45 -2.73 -7.27 6.61
CA VAL A 45 -2.56 -8.24 7.68
C VAL A 45 -3.82 -8.39 8.51
N ASP A 46 -4.08 -9.61 8.98
CA ASP A 46 -5.11 -9.86 9.97
C ASP A 46 -4.58 -9.37 11.33
N GLU A 47 -5.09 -8.24 11.79
CA GLU A 47 -4.60 -7.58 13.01
C GLU A 47 -4.72 -8.43 14.27
N LYS A 48 -5.66 -9.36 14.30
CA LYS A 48 -5.81 -10.28 15.45
C LYS A 48 -4.67 -11.28 15.57
N LYS A 49 -4.02 -11.58 14.45
CA LYS A 49 -2.94 -12.58 14.39
C LYS A 49 -1.57 -11.96 14.17
N ALA A 50 -1.52 -10.77 13.60
CA ALA A 50 -0.27 -10.12 13.22
C ALA A 50 0.50 -9.61 14.44
N PRO A 51 1.84 -9.65 14.39
CA PRO A 51 2.65 -8.95 15.36
C PRO A 51 2.51 -7.43 15.19
N ILE A 52 2.93 -6.69 16.21
CA ILE A 52 2.88 -5.23 16.20
C ILE A 52 4.28 -4.64 16.42
N GLY A 53 4.43 -3.35 16.09
CA GLY A 53 5.64 -2.60 16.37
C GLY A 53 6.88 -3.14 15.67
N VAL A 54 7.96 -3.30 16.42
CA VAL A 54 9.27 -3.69 15.89
C VAL A 54 9.24 -5.06 15.21
N ARG A 55 8.44 -6.00 15.71
CA ARG A 55 8.32 -7.34 15.11
C ARG A 55 7.75 -7.27 13.70
N LEU A 56 6.70 -6.46 13.51
CA LEU A 56 6.11 -6.27 12.19
C LEU A 56 7.08 -5.54 11.25
N LEU A 57 7.75 -4.52 11.74
CA LEU A 57 8.78 -3.81 10.98
C LEU A 57 9.88 -4.75 10.49
N ARG A 58 10.31 -5.65 11.37
CA ARG A 58 11.32 -6.66 11.00
C ARG A 58 10.83 -7.54 9.85
N ILE A 59 9.60 -7.98 9.90
CA ILE A 59 8.99 -8.80 8.84
C ILE A 59 8.90 -8.02 7.53
N GLU A 60 8.49 -6.76 7.59
CA GLU A 60 8.46 -5.89 6.41
C GLU A 60 9.84 -5.78 5.75
N LEU A 61 10.88 -5.56 6.55
CA LEU A 61 12.24 -5.43 6.05
C LEU A 61 12.79 -6.75 5.49
N LEU A 62 12.50 -7.87 6.15
CA LEU A 62 12.91 -9.19 5.67
C LEU A 62 12.25 -9.55 4.34
N LEU A 63 10.95 -9.30 4.23
CA LEU A 63 10.21 -9.54 2.99
C LEU A 63 10.73 -8.64 1.86
N ALA A 64 10.95 -7.38 2.13
CA ALA A 64 11.51 -6.45 1.14
C ALA A 64 12.88 -6.94 0.65
N TYR A 65 13.75 -7.37 1.55
CA TYR A 65 15.05 -7.91 1.22
C TYR A 65 14.95 -9.18 0.36
N GLU A 66 14.06 -10.10 0.72
CA GLU A 66 13.85 -11.33 -0.06
C GLU A 66 13.35 -11.03 -1.48
N PHE A 67 12.45 -10.07 -1.62
CA PHE A 67 11.99 -9.63 -2.94
C PHE A 67 13.10 -9.00 -3.77
N GLN A 68 13.93 -8.15 -3.17
CA GLN A 68 15.08 -7.56 -3.84
C GLN A 68 16.01 -8.64 -4.39
N LYS A 69 16.31 -9.64 -3.56
CA LYS A 69 17.20 -10.73 -3.91
C LYS A 69 16.64 -11.62 -5.02
N GLU A 70 15.39 -12.04 -4.90
CA GLU A 70 14.75 -12.95 -5.84
C GLU A 70 14.46 -12.31 -7.20
N LEU A 71 14.06 -11.04 -7.19
CA LEU A 71 13.67 -10.32 -8.40
C LEU A 71 14.82 -9.50 -9.00
N GLY A 72 15.98 -9.48 -8.33
CA GLY A 72 17.14 -8.73 -8.79
C GLY A 72 16.89 -7.22 -8.86
N LEU A 73 16.05 -6.70 -7.98
CA LEU A 73 15.67 -5.28 -7.96
C LEU A 73 16.58 -4.47 -7.03
N PRO A 74 16.88 -3.21 -7.38
CA PRO A 74 17.71 -2.36 -6.54
C PRO A 74 17.02 -1.97 -5.23
N GLU A 75 15.72 -1.79 -5.26
CA GLU A 75 14.95 -1.37 -4.08
C GLU A 75 13.52 -1.91 -4.13
N VAL A 76 13.06 -2.41 -3.00
CA VAL A 76 11.67 -2.82 -2.79
C VAL A 76 11.17 -2.16 -1.52
N ASP A 77 10.08 -1.40 -1.64
CA ASP A 77 9.41 -0.77 -0.51
C ASP A 77 8.16 -1.58 -0.15
N LEU A 78 8.10 -2.04 1.10
CA LEU A 78 7.00 -2.87 1.57
C LEU A 78 6.40 -2.25 2.82
N ILE A 79 5.11 -1.95 2.76
CA ILE A 79 4.35 -1.34 3.84
C ILE A 79 3.19 -2.23 4.30
N THR A 80 2.72 -2.01 5.50
CA THR A 80 1.47 -2.62 6.00
C THR A 80 0.32 -1.66 5.75
N LEU A 81 -0.61 -2.09 4.90
CA LEU A 81 -1.74 -1.24 4.46
C LEU A 81 -2.63 -0.82 5.62
N ASN A 82 -2.85 -1.72 6.60
CA ASN A 82 -3.67 -1.47 7.77
C ASN A 82 -3.28 -0.20 8.54
N HIS A 83 -2.00 0.15 8.54
CA HIS A 83 -1.46 1.26 9.33
C HIS A 83 -1.26 2.54 8.52
N GLN A 84 -1.68 2.54 7.29
CA GLN A 84 -1.58 3.71 6.43
C GLN A 84 -2.78 4.66 6.62
N ARG A 85 -2.62 5.90 6.20
CA ARG A 85 -3.72 6.87 6.20
C ARG A 85 -4.84 6.41 5.26
N LEU A 86 -6.05 6.82 5.56
CA LEU A 86 -7.25 6.45 4.80
C LEU A 86 -7.10 6.76 3.30
N ALA A 87 -6.56 7.93 2.96
CA ALA A 87 -6.34 8.32 1.56
C ALA A 87 -5.40 7.34 0.85
N MET A 88 -4.33 6.91 1.52
CA MET A 88 -3.38 5.94 0.99
C MET A 88 -4.02 4.56 0.82
N GLN A 89 -4.77 4.10 1.83
CA GLN A 89 -5.50 2.85 1.77
C GLN A 89 -6.46 2.83 0.58
N HIS A 90 -7.23 3.88 0.41
CA HIS A 90 -8.16 4.02 -0.70
C HIS A 90 -7.45 4.01 -2.05
N THR A 91 -6.35 4.73 -2.18
CA THR A 91 -5.56 4.78 -3.41
C THR A 91 -5.01 3.40 -3.79
N VAL A 92 -4.44 2.68 -2.83
CA VAL A 92 -3.89 1.33 -3.06
C VAL A 92 -5.00 0.37 -3.48
N LEU A 93 -6.13 0.38 -2.80
CA LEU A 93 -7.26 -0.51 -3.13
C LEU A 93 -7.88 -0.19 -4.48
N ARG A 94 -7.90 1.07 -4.87
CA ARG A 94 -8.49 1.51 -6.14
C ARG A 94 -7.56 1.27 -7.33
N THR A 95 -6.28 1.57 -7.19
CA THR A 95 -5.33 1.59 -8.30
C THR A 95 -4.29 0.47 -8.26
N GLY A 96 -4.13 -0.18 -7.12
CA GLY A 96 -3.16 -1.26 -6.95
C GLY A 96 -3.60 -2.56 -7.62
N LYS A 97 -2.63 -3.40 -7.87
CA LYS A 97 -2.86 -4.75 -8.40
C LYS A 97 -2.78 -5.75 -7.27
N LEU A 98 -3.82 -6.56 -7.11
CA LEU A 98 -3.83 -7.66 -6.15
C LEU A 98 -2.87 -8.76 -6.63
N ILE A 99 -1.81 -9.02 -5.87
CA ILE A 99 -0.80 -10.02 -6.22
C ILE A 99 -0.82 -11.25 -5.33
N TYR A 100 -1.51 -11.19 -4.20
CA TYR A 100 -1.65 -12.30 -3.26
C TYR A 100 -2.97 -12.18 -2.50
N ASP A 101 -3.69 -13.27 -2.35
CA ASP A 101 -5.01 -13.29 -1.73
C ASP A 101 -5.23 -14.59 -0.96
N ALA A 102 -4.77 -14.63 0.29
CA ALA A 102 -4.88 -15.82 1.14
C ALA A 102 -6.15 -15.83 1.97
N ASN A 103 -6.75 -14.67 2.21
CA ASN A 103 -7.97 -14.52 3.00
C ASN A 103 -8.92 -13.52 2.35
N PRO A 104 -9.65 -13.94 1.29
CA PRO A 104 -10.56 -13.04 0.57
C PRO A 104 -11.63 -12.42 1.46
N LYS A 105 -12.11 -13.15 2.45
CA LYS A 105 -13.15 -12.67 3.37
C LYS A 105 -12.66 -11.47 4.17
N TYR A 106 -11.45 -11.54 4.72
CA TYR A 106 -10.83 -10.43 5.42
C TYR A 106 -10.58 -9.25 4.47
N ARG A 107 -10.03 -9.53 3.30
CA ARG A 107 -9.74 -8.52 2.28
C ARG A 107 -11.00 -7.75 1.88
N ILE A 108 -12.09 -8.44 1.61
CA ILE A 108 -13.36 -7.82 1.21
C ILE A 108 -13.92 -6.93 2.31
N ARG A 109 -13.89 -7.39 3.55
CA ARG A 109 -14.33 -6.59 4.71
C ARG A 109 -13.49 -5.33 4.88
N PHE A 110 -12.19 -5.45 4.76
CA PHE A 110 -11.28 -4.31 4.85
C PHE A 110 -11.55 -3.30 3.73
N THR A 111 -11.71 -3.78 2.50
CA THR A 111 -12.00 -2.95 1.34
C THR A 111 -13.31 -2.19 1.53
N GLN A 112 -14.37 -2.86 1.98
CA GLN A 112 -15.66 -2.22 2.25
C GLN A 112 -15.54 -1.13 3.31
N MET A 113 -14.80 -1.41 4.39
CA MET A 113 -14.58 -0.44 5.46
C MET A 113 -13.85 0.79 4.96
N VAL A 114 -12.81 0.61 4.15
CA VAL A 114 -12.04 1.73 3.59
C VAL A 114 -12.89 2.56 2.63
N ILE A 115 -13.62 1.92 1.75
CA ILE A 115 -14.50 2.63 0.79
C ILE A 115 -15.56 3.44 1.55
N GLN A 116 -16.22 2.84 2.53
CA GLN A 116 -17.23 3.53 3.31
C GLN A 116 -16.63 4.72 4.08
N SER A 117 -15.51 4.51 4.75
CA SER A 117 -14.82 5.58 5.49
C SER A 117 -14.37 6.70 4.57
N TYR A 118 -13.85 6.38 3.40
CA TYR A 118 -13.42 7.37 2.42
C TYR A 118 -14.59 8.22 1.92
N LEU A 119 -15.73 7.60 1.62
CA LEU A 119 -16.94 8.32 1.20
C LEU A 119 -17.46 9.24 2.29
N ASP A 120 -17.41 8.79 3.55
CA ASP A 120 -17.84 9.60 4.69
C ASP A 120 -16.93 10.81 4.93
N PHE A 121 -15.63 10.66 4.66
CA PHE A 121 -14.64 11.71 4.86
C PHE A 121 -14.41 12.60 3.63
N GLN A 122 -14.92 12.23 2.46
CA GLN A 122 -14.66 12.94 1.22
C GLN A 122 -15.01 14.44 1.29
N PRO A 123 -16.14 14.87 1.84
CA PRO A 123 -16.44 16.29 2.00
C PRO A 123 -15.41 17.03 2.87
N THR A 124 -14.96 16.40 3.94
CA THR A 124 -13.95 16.97 4.84
C THR A 124 -12.59 17.09 4.14
N LEU A 125 -12.18 16.09 3.39
CA LEU A 125 -10.92 16.11 2.62
C LEU A 125 -10.95 17.24 1.58
N GLN A 126 -12.06 17.42 0.87
CA GLN A 126 -12.25 18.51 -0.09
C GLN A 126 -12.15 19.87 0.58
N LEU A 127 -12.71 20.02 1.76
CA LEU A 127 -12.65 21.28 2.52
C LEU A 127 -11.20 21.59 2.95
N ILE A 128 -10.46 20.61 3.42
CA ILE A 128 -9.04 20.76 3.79
C ILE A 128 -8.22 21.19 2.58
N ASP A 129 -8.41 20.57 1.43
CA ASP A 129 -7.71 20.92 0.19
C ASP A 129 -8.02 22.36 -0.23
N ALA A 130 -9.28 22.78 -0.13
CA ALA A 130 -9.68 24.15 -0.42
C ALA A 130 -8.98 25.16 0.49
N PHE A 131 -8.87 24.88 1.78
CA PHE A 131 -8.15 25.73 2.73
C PHE A 131 -6.66 25.81 2.41
N HIS A 132 -6.02 24.70 2.09
CA HIS A 132 -4.61 24.69 1.70
C HIS A 132 -4.36 25.51 0.43
N THR A 133 -5.23 25.38 -0.57
CA THR A 133 -5.14 26.15 -1.82
C THR A 133 -5.28 27.64 -1.57
N LYS A 134 -6.27 28.06 -0.79
CA LYS A 134 -6.45 29.46 -0.41
C LYS A 134 -5.26 30.00 0.38
N GLY A 135 -4.71 29.21 1.31
CA GLY A 135 -3.53 29.60 2.05
C GLY A 135 -2.32 29.84 1.17
N ARG A 136 -2.10 29.01 0.18
CA ARG A 136 -1.01 29.17 -0.81
C ARG A 136 -1.20 30.43 -1.64
N LEU A 137 -2.40 30.70 -2.11
CA LEU A 137 -2.71 31.90 -2.89
C LEU A 137 -2.49 33.16 -2.07
N ARG A 138 -2.89 33.19 -0.80
CA ARG A 138 -2.65 34.30 0.10
C ARG A 138 -1.17 34.58 0.30
N ARG A 139 -0.35 33.52 0.49
CA ARG A 139 1.10 33.67 0.62
C ARG A 139 1.75 34.23 -0.64
N CYS A 140 1.26 33.83 -1.81
CA CYS A 140 1.74 34.36 -3.08
C CYS A 140 1.36 35.81 -3.30
N ARG A 141 0.23 36.31 -2.74
CA ARG A 141 -0.24 37.69 -2.89
C ARG A 141 0.49 38.69 -1.98
N ILE A 142 1.11 38.21 -0.90
CA ILE A 142 1.78 39.08 0.09
C ILE A 142 3.22 39.40 -0.32
N ARG A 143 3.69 38.82 -1.38
CA ARG A 143 4.98 39.17 -1.98
C ARG A 143 4.78 40.33 -2.98
#